data_36ae5d22853e56cedc898766a2f51f29
#
_entry.id   36ae5d22853e56cedc898766a2f51f29
#
_cell.length_a   1.000
_cell.length_b   1.000
_cell.length_c   1.000
_cell.angle_alpha   90.00
_cell.angle_beta   90.00
_cell.angle_gamma   90.00
#
_symmetry.space_group_name_H-M   'P 1'
#
loop_
_entity.id
_entity.type
_entity.pdbx_description
1 polymer ?
#
loop_
_entity_poly.entity_id
_entity_poly.type
_entity_poly.pdbx_seq_one_letter_code
_entity_poly.pdbx_strand_id
1 'polypeptide(L)'
;MKIAIINSSHPVYNLAIDRMQYKLGQTNEVIRSGKFDMFQVKCDEAYISAIFTWDLPRLIYDVKAMKEVGIPNIQIGGPAVTAMADYVEQETGLPVVRGLDQRFEIADGNYLTTFTSRGCPRACEFCLVPKLEGRKMVEYDNFPIPTGVNPWVCDNNILATSWQHQTLVVDKLRHIKNLDINSGFDDRIFLKNPDKYWDLYSQLHLERWRFAYDKPEQRDAIKQCSDFLHNKNIRYSNISVFCLIGGYGETFDEARERLEYLISIDVTPYPQRYKPLNSLTRDYNPPNWKNGAIELLFQFYGVPNMWRSMKWEEFIYKDKKAGDYQGMKEVTDVI
;
A
#
# COMPACT_ATOMS: atom_id res chain seq x y z
N MET A 1 32.18 -7.61 8.30
CA MET A 1 32.09 -6.66 7.17
C MET A 1 31.27 -5.46 7.61
N LYS A 2 31.46 -4.33 6.96
CA LYS A 2 30.66 -3.11 7.18
C LYS A 2 29.69 -2.96 6.02
N ILE A 3 28.38 -2.94 6.32
CA ILE A 3 27.30 -3.00 5.32
C ILE A 3 26.45 -1.74 5.42
N ALA A 4 26.22 -1.07 4.28
CA ALA A 4 25.25 0.00 4.17
C ALA A 4 23.87 -0.53 3.79
N ILE A 5 22.81 -0.08 4.47
CA ILE A 5 21.41 -0.36 4.09
C ILE A 5 20.68 0.96 3.90
N ILE A 6 20.17 1.20 2.69
CA ILE A 6 19.59 2.47 2.30
C ILE A 6 18.12 2.30 1.90
N ASN A 7 17.24 3.04 2.59
CA ASN A 7 15.82 3.16 2.25
C ASN A 7 15.58 4.43 1.44
N SER A 8 15.59 4.35 0.11
CA SER A 8 15.37 5.52 -0.75
C SER A 8 13.96 6.12 -0.63
N SER A 9 13.01 5.37 -0.06
CA SER A 9 11.64 5.84 0.23
C SER A 9 11.47 6.40 1.65
N HIS A 10 12.57 6.69 2.38
CA HIS A 10 12.49 7.28 3.72
C HIS A 10 11.71 8.63 3.69
N PRO A 11 10.81 8.90 4.67
CA PRO A 11 10.61 8.18 5.95
C PRO A 11 9.59 7.02 5.93
N VAL A 12 9.12 6.58 4.76
CA VAL A 12 8.13 5.49 4.70
C VAL A 12 8.72 4.21 5.26
N TYR A 13 7.90 3.49 6.06
CA TYR A 13 8.27 2.20 6.61
C TYR A 13 8.53 1.18 5.49
N ASN A 14 9.62 0.45 5.60
CA ASN A 14 10.04 -0.54 4.61
C ASN A 14 10.46 -1.83 5.31
N LEU A 15 9.58 -2.82 5.32
CA LEU A 15 9.82 -4.12 5.97
C LEU A 15 11.07 -4.84 5.43
N ALA A 16 11.37 -4.70 4.12
CA ALA A 16 12.57 -5.34 3.55
C ALA A 16 13.85 -4.79 4.20
N ILE A 17 13.91 -3.49 4.46
CA ILE A 17 15.05 -2.85 5.14
C ILE A 17 15.18 -3.37 6.58
N ASP A 18 14.10 -3.52 7.32
CA ASP A 18 14.14 -4.05 8.68
C ASP A 18 14.60 -5.51 8.73
N ARG A 19 14.11 -6.32 7.79
CA ARG A 19 14.55 -7.72 7.65
C ARG A 19 16.03 -7.84 7.25
N MET A 20 16.48 -6.98 6.33
CA MET A 20 17.91 -6.90 5.97
C MET A 20 18.75 -6.53 7.18
N GLN A 21 18.36 -5.49 7.92
CA GLN A 21 19.06 -5.06 9.13
C GLN A 21 19.12 -6.17 10.18
N TYR A 22 18.01 -6.85 10.43
CA TYR A 22 17.92 -7.95 11.38
C TYR A 22 18.89 -9.09 10.99
N LYS A 23 18.81 -9.56 9.76
CA LYS A 23 19.59 -10.70 9.28
C LYS A 23 21.09 -10.39 9.15
N LEU A 24 21.42 -9.28 8.50
CA LEU A 24 22.81 -8.90 8.25
C LEU A 24 23.50 -8.41 9.53
N GLY A 25 22.77 -7.75 10.42
CA GLY A 25 23.29 -7.25 11.69
C GLY A 25 23.72 -8.32 12.70
N GLN A 26 23.33 -9.59 12.49
CA GLN A 26 23.75 -10.68 13.37
C GLN A 26 25.27 -10.97 13.29
N THR A 27 25.88 -10.68 12.15
CA THR A 27 27.30 -11.03 11.89
C THR A 27 28.11 -9.87 11.33
N ASN A 28 27.51 -8.73 11.05
CA ASN A 28 28.15 -7.59 10.43
C ASN A 28 27.83 -6.28 11.16
N GLU A 29 28.69 -5.28 10.99
CA GLU A 29 28.37 -3.90 11.32
C GLU A 29 27.44 -3.32 10.23
N VAL A 30 26.23 -2.88 10.60
CA VAL A 30 25.24 -2.35 9.67
C VAL A 30 25.00 -0.87 9.92
N ILE A 31 25.14 -0.04 8.88
CA ILE A 31 24.78 1.36 8.87
C ILE A 31 23.53 1.56 8.03
N ARG A 32 22.44 1.99 8.68
CA ARG A 32 21.17 2.28 8.02
C ARG A 32 20.96 3.78 7.80
N SER A 33 20.47 4.16 6.62
CA SER A 33 20.10 5.55 6.34
C SER A 33 19.01 5.66 5.29
N GLY A 34 18.46 6.88 5.10
CA GLY A 34 17.51 7.19 4.02
C GLY A 34 18.18 7.65 2.71
N LYS A 35 19.51 7.75 2.70
CA LYS A 35 20.34 8.18 1.55
C LYS A 35 21.76 7.70 1.74
N PHE A 36 22.49 7.58 0.65
CA PHE A 36 23.94 7.40 0.72
C PHE A 36 24.63 8.67 1.23
N ASP A 37 25.54 8.53 2.17
CA ASP A 37 26.27 9.64 2.81
C ASP A 37 27.72 9.26 3.18
N MET A 38 28.46 10.23 3.75
CA MET A 38 29.89 10.08 4.08
C MET A 38 30.18 8.95 5.09
N PHE A 39 29.21 8.53 5.92
CA PHE A 39 29.43 7.45 6.90
C PHE A 39 29.49 6.08 6.24
N GLN A 40 28.98 5.95 5.01
CA GLN A 40 28.88 4.70 4.25
C GLN A 40 29.98 4.55 3.18
N VAL A 41 30.80 5.56 2.94
CA VAL A 41 31.86 5.55 1.90
C VAL A 41 32.86 4.40 2.06
N LYS A 42 33.06 3.89 3.28
CA LYS A 42 33.98 2.78 3.59
C LYS A 42 33.28 1.44 3.83
N CYS A 43 32.05 1.28 3.34
CA CYS A 43 31.34 0.00 3.45
C CYS A 43 31.86 -1.01 2.42
N ASP A 44 31.88 -2.29 2.82
CA ASP A 44 32.29 -3.41 1.97
C ASP A 44 31.17 -3.82 1.00
N GLU A 45 29.92 -3.56 1.39
CA GLU A 45 28.71 -3.90 0.64
C GLU A 45 27.61 -2.89 0.92
N ALA A 46 26.74 -2.66 -0.07
CA ALA A 46 25.57 -1.81 0.07
C ALA A 46 24.30 -2.48 -0.46
N TYR A 47 23.22 -2.33 0.28
CA TYR A 47 21.85 -2.71 -0.10
C TYR A 47 21.01 -1.44 -0.21
N ILE A 48 20.35 -1.24 -1.33
CA ILE A 48 19.49 -0.08 -1.56
C ILE A 48 18.12 -0.53 -2.07
N SER A 49 17.05 0.02 -1.47
CA SER A 49 15.67 -0.34 -1.79
C SER A 49 14.78 0.88 -1.94
N ALA A 50 13.88 0.85 -2.93
CA ALA A 50 12.81 1.82 -3.10
C ALA A 50 11.44 1.14 -3.18
N ILE A 51 10.44 1.72 -2.50
CA ILE A 51 9.05 1.27 -2.54
C ILE A 51 8.32 1.91 -3.73
N PHE A 52 8.54 3.20 -3.96
CA PHE A 52 7.81 3.99 -4.95
C PHE A 52 8.67 4.35 -6.15
N THR A 53 8.09 4.32 -7.33
CA THR A 53 8.81 4.60 -8.59
C THR A 53 9.32 6.04 -8.69
N TRP A 54 8.68 7.00 -8.03
CA TRP A 54 9.18 8.38 -7.94
C TRP A 54 10.40 8.57 -7.06
N ASP A 55 10.80 7.56 -6.29
CA ASP A 55 12.06 7.55 -5.52
C ASP A 55 13.24 6.98 -6.32
N LEU A 56 12.97 6.39 -7.50
CA LEU A 56 14.02 5.82 -8.37
C LEU A 56 15.07 6.82 -8.83
N PRO A 57 14.74 8.08 -9.20
CA PRO A 57 15.78 9.05 -9.58
C PRO A 57 16.80 9.25 -8.45
N ARG A 58 16.35 9.29 -7.19
CA ARG A 58 17.24 9.39 -6.03
C ARG A 58 18.04 8.11 -5.81
N LEU A 59 17.39 6.95 -5.89
CA LEU A 59 18.07 5.65 -5.78
C LEU A 59 19.21 5.56 -6.82
N ILE A 60 18.95 5.92 -8.07
CA ILE A 60 19.94 5.92 -9.15
C ILE A 60 21.10 6.86 -8.86
N TYR A 61 20.81 8.06 -8.35
CA TYR A 61 21.83 9.02 -7.94
C TYR A 61 22.74 8.44 -6.84
N ASP A 62 22.14 7.85 -5.79
CA ASP A 62 22.87 7.24 -4.68
C ASP A 62 23.74 6.06 -5.17
N VAL A 63 23.23 5.22 -6.08
CA VAL A 63 23.99 4.10 -6.68
C VAL A 63 25.18 4.60 -7.50
N LYS A 64 25.00 5.65 -8.30
CA LYS A 64 26.11 6.26 -9.06
C LYS A 64 27.20 6.79 -8.13
N ALA A 65 26.83 7.46 -7.04
CA ALA A 65 27.76 7.95 -6.04
C ALA A 65 28.51 6.80 -5.33
N MET A 66 27.83 5.69 -5.00
CA MET A 66 28.47 4.49 -4.43
C MET A 66 29.52 3.89 -5.36
N LYS A 67 29.26 3.87 -6.67
CA LYS A 67 30.21 3.39 -7.68
C LYS A 67 31.43 4.30 -7.75
N GLU A 68 31.24 5.63 -7.74
CA GLU A 68 32.33 6.60 -7.80
C GLU A 68 33.30 6.49 -6.61
N VAL A 69 32.77 6.21 -5.40
CA VAL A 69 33.62 5.99 -4.21
C VAL A 69 34.16 4.57 -4.09
N GLY A 70 33.82 3.68 -5.03
CA GLY A 70 34.38 2.34 -5.12
C GLY A 70 33.77 1.31 -4.16
N ILE A 71 32.47 1.41 -3.79
CA ILE A 71 31.79 0.33 -3.06
C ILE A 71 31.79 -0.94 -3.94
N PRO A 72 32.40 -2.05 -3.48
CA PRO A 72 32.66 -3.20 -4.37
C PRO A 72 31.40 -3.99 -4.76
N ASN A 73 30.40 -4.04 -3.87
CA ASN A 73 29.18 -4.83 -4.08
C ASN A 73 27.95 -4.00 -3.74
N ILE A 74 27.10 -3.74 -4.73
CA ILE A 74 25.89 -2.94 -4.58
C ILE A 74 24.69 -3.79 -5.01
N GLN A 75 23.78 -4.08 -4.08
CA GLN A 75 22.55 -4.83 -4.26
C GLN A 75 21.38 -3.85 -4.37
N ILE A 76 20.68 -3.86 -5.50
CA ILE A 76 19.59 -2.92 -5.81
C ILE A 76 18.28 -3.69 -5.89
N GLY A 77 17.25 -3.28 -5.12
CA GLY A 77 15.99 -3.99 -5.10
C GLY A 77 14.80 -3.18 -4.60
N GLY A 78 13.72 -3.88 -4.35
CA GLY A 78 12.47 -3.31 -3.85
C GLY A 78 11.35 -3.24 -4.90
N PRO A 79 10.11 -2.92 -4.47
CA PRO A 79 8.94 -2.90 -5.34
C PRO A 79 9.09 -1.97 -6.55
N ALA A 80 9.58 -0.75 -6.34
CA ALA A 80 9.79 0.23 -7.42
C ALA A 80 10.83 -0.25 -8.43
N VAL A 81 11.91 -0.85 -7.94
CA VAL A 81 12.96 -1.42 -8.81
C VAL A 81 12.40 -2.56 -9.64
N THR A 82 11.59 -3.45 -9.05
CA THR A 82 10.90 -4.52 -9.80
C THR A 82 9.94 -3.95 -10.86
N ALA A 83 9.22 -2.88 -10.53
CA ALA A 83 8.31 -2.23 -11.48
C ALA A 83 9.03 -1.71 -12.74
N MET A 84 10.23 -1.15 -12.57
CA MET A 84 11.01 -0.48 -13.62
C MET A 84 12.45 -1.01 -13.71
N ALA A 85 12.61 -2.34 -13.67
CA ALA A 85 13.91 -2.98 -13.56
C ALA A 85 14.87 -2.62 -14.71
N ASP A 86 14.39 -2.70 -15.96
CA ASP A 86 15.21 -2.41 -17.14
C ASP A 86 15.70 -0.94 -17.14
N TYR A 87 14.85 -0.01 -16.69
CA TYR A 87 15.22 1.40 -16.54
C TYR A 87 16.34 1.57 -15.50
N VAL A 88 16.21 0.93 -14.33
CA VAL A 88 17.22 1.03 -13.26
C VAL A 88 18.53 0.38 -13.70
N GLU A 89 18.50 -0.79 -14.37
CA GLU A 89 19.69 -1.45 -14.91
C GLU A 89 20.38 -0.59 -15.97
N GLN A 90 19.63 0.01 -16.88
CA GLN A 90 20.16 0.92 -17.89
C GLN A 90 20.85 2.15 -17.26
N GLU A 91 20.21 2.78 -16.27
CA GLU A 91 20.72 4.00 -15.64
C GLU A 91 21.92 3.77 -14.70
N THR A 92 21.98 2.60 -14.07
CA THR A 92 23.04 2.30 -13.07
C THR A 92 24.18 1.46 -13.67
N GLY A 93 23.91 0.73 -14.73
CA GLY A 93 24.85 -0.27 -15.30
C GLY A 93 25.05 -1.48 -14.40
N LEU A 94 24.13 -1.73 -13.44
CA LEU A 94 24.20 -2.86 -12.49
C LEU A 94 22.93 -3.72 -12.58
N PRO A 95 23.05 -5.04 -12.38
CA PRO A 95 21.88 -5.90 -12.30
C PRO A 95 21.06 -5.58 -11.04
N VAL A 96 19.75 -5.78 -11.13
CA VAL A 96 18.83 -5.53 -10.01
C VAL A 96 18.12 -6.81 -9.55
N VAL A 97 17.72 -6.85 -8.29
CA VAL A 97 16.87 -7.92 -7.76
C VAL A 97 15.43 -7.67 -8.24
N ARG A 98 14.93 -8.62 -9.04
CA ARG A 98 13.54 -8.59 -9.55
C ARG A 98 12.67 -9.50 -8.68
N GLY A 99 11.57 -8.95 -8.17
CA GLY A 99 10.68 -9.68 -7.27
C GLY A 99 11.15 -9.69 -5.83
N LEU A 100 10.73 -10.72 -5.08
CA LEU A 100 11.10 -10.90 -3.68
C LEU A 100 12.50 -11.49 -3.55
N ASP A 101 13.32 -10.88 -2.70
CA ASP A 101 14.60 -11.47 -2.32
C ASP A 101 14.40 -12.51 -1.21
N GLN A 102 14.39 -13.77 -1.59
CA GLN A 102 14.16 -14.89 -0.69
C GLN A 102 15.16 -14.97 0.47
N ARG A 103 16.34 -14.35 0.33
CA ARG A 103 17.33 -14.27 1.42
C ARG A 103 16.79 -13.53 2.64
N PHE A 104 15.81 -12.62 2.45
CA PHE A 104 15.22 -11.78 3.48
C PHE A 104 13.75 -12.08 3.76
N GLU A 105 13.17 -13.12 3.17
CA GLU A 105 11.85 -13.64 3.56
C GLU A 105 12.02 -14.54 4.80
N ILE A 106 12.15 -13.91 5.98
CA ILE A 106 12.47 -14.55 7.26
C ILE A 106 11.28 -14.44 8.23
N ALA A 107 11.16 -15.46 9.09
CA ALA A 107 10.11 -15.53 10.10
C ALA A 107 10.48 -14.84 11.41
N ASP A 108 11.76 -14.58 11.64
CA ASP A 108 12.27 -14.03 12.90
C ASP A 108 12.32 -12.50 12.87
N GLY A 109 12.18 -11.89 14.04
CA GLY A 109 12.29 -10.45 14.24
C GLY A 109 11.00 -9.81 14.75
N ASN A 110 11.12 -8.56 15.19
CA ASN A 110 10.03 -7.73 15.68
C ASN A 110 9.71 -6.65 14.65
N TYR A 111 8.55 -6.75 14.02
CA TYR A 111 8.14 -5.83 12.95
C TYR A 111 6.74 -5.29 13.20
N LEU A 112 6.47 -4.07 12.70
CA LEU A 112 5.12 -3.50 12.70
C LEU A 112 4.18 -4.26 11.76
N THR A 113 4.74 -4.87 10.71
CA THR A 113 3.99 -5.55 9.65
C THR A 113 4.43 -6.99 9.49
N THR A 114 3.51 -7.83 9.05
CA THR A 114 3.81 -9.21 8.65
C THR A 114 3.16 -9.56 7.32
N PHE A 115 3.75 -10.53 6.63
CA PHE A 115 3.11 -11.27 5.57
C PHE A 115 2.99 -12.72 6.02
N THR A 116 1.78 -13.24 6.00
CA THR A 116 1.51 -14.65 6.26
C THR A 116 1.46 -15.46 4.97
N SER A 117 1.20 -14.75 3.86
CA SER A 117 1.26 -15.30 2.51
C SER A 117 1.77 -14.29 1.50
N ARG A 118 2.18 -14.78 0.32
CA ARG A 118 2.60 -13.97 -0.82
C ARG A 118 1.83 -14.36 -2.07
N GLY A 119 1.84 -13.45 -3.06
CA GLY A 119 1.15 -13.62 -4.32
C GLY A 119 -0.33 -13.21 -4.27
N CYS A 120 -0.98 -13.23 -5.43
CA CYS A 120 -2.41 -12.96 -5.55
C CYS A 120 -2.92 -13.55 -6.87
N PRO A 121 -4.02 -14.35 -6.88
CA PRO A 121 -4.54 -14.94 -8.11
C PRO A 121 -5.18 -13.90 -9.04
N ARG A 122 -5.43 -12.68 -8.54
CA ARG A 122 -5.99 -11.58 -9.33
C ARG A 122 -4.93 -10.99 -10.27
N ALA A 123 -5.39 -10.43 -11.36
CA ALA A 123 -4.55 -9.74 -12.34
C ALA A 123 -5.07 -8.32 -12.54
N CYS A 124 -5.21 -7.56 -11.43
CA CYS A 124 -5.62 -6.17 -11.51
C CYS A 124 -4.56 -5.36 -12.27
N GLU A 125 -4.96 -4.60 -13.27
CA GLU A 125 -4.08 -3.88 -14.18
C GLU A 125 -3.19 -2.84 -13.48
N PHE A 126 -3.70 -2.25 -12.39
CA PHE A 126 -2.97 -1.26 -11.58
C PHE A 126 -2.01 -1.89 -10.56
N CYS A 127 -2.06 -3.20 -10.38
CA CYS A 127 -1.39 -3.85 -9.25
C CYS A 127 -0.02 -4.38 -9.63
N LEU A 128 0.97 -4.08 -8.79
CA LEU A 128 2.33 -4.57 -8.96
C LEU A 128 2.49 -6.03 -8.53
N VAL A 129 1.61 -6.56 -7.69
CA VAL A 129 1.75 -7.90 -7.07
C VAL A 129 2.00 -9.02 -8.08
N PRO A 130 1.30 -9.11 -9.22
CA PRO A 130 1.58 -10.16 -10.21
C PRO A 130 3.02 -10.14 -10.73
N LYS A 131 3.64 -8.96 -10.83
CA LYS A 131 5.03 -8.77 -11.28
C LYS A 131 6.03 -8.98 -10.14
N LEU A 132 5.69 -8.57 -8.92
CA LEU A 132 6.57 -8.63 -7.75
C LEU A 132 6.59 -10.02 -7.10
N GLU A 133 5.43 -10.64 -6.94
CA GLU A 133 5.24 -11.87 -6.13
C GLU A 133 4.61 -13.02 -6.92
N GLY A 134 4.09 -12.74 -8.13
CA GLY A 134 3.40 -13.72 -8.95
C GLY A 134 1.93 -13.91 -8.59
N ARG A 135 1.27 -14.84 -9.31
CA ARG A 135 -0.16 -15.12 -9.19
C ARG A 135 -0.48 -16.37 -8.35
N LYS A 136 0.54 -17.17 -8.03
CA LYS A 136 0.39 -18.34 -7.16
C LYS A 136 0.47 -17.89 -5.71
N MET A 137 -0.48 -18.34 -4.89
CA MET A 137 -0.39 -18.14 -3.45
C MET A 137 0.73 -19.00 -2.87
N VAL A 138 1.57 -18.38 -2.04
CA VAL A 138 2.61 -19.04 -1.23
C VAL A 138 2.26 -18.76 0.21
N GLU A 139 1.96 -19.80 0.97
CA GLU A 139 1.53 -19.73 2.38
C GLU A 139 2.72 -20.05 3.30
N TYR A 140 2.85 -19.32 4.40
CA TYR A 140 3.91 -19.52 5.38
C TYR A 140 3.35 -20.15 6.66
N ASP A 141 3.83 -21.33 7.03
CA ASP A 141 3.49 -21.98 8.31
C ASP A 141 4.05 -21.22 9.52
N ASN A 142 5.16 -20.50 9.30
CA ASN A 142 5.79 -19.66 10.29
C ASN A 142 6.01 -18.24 9.73
N PHE A 143 5.55 -17.24 10.48
CA PHE A 143 5.67 -15.82 10.15
C PHE A 143 5.82 -15.00 11.43
N PRO A 144 6.48 -13.82 11.38
CA PRO A 144 6.61 -12.96 12.54
C PRO A 144 5.24 -12.48 13.02
N ILE A 145 5.01 -12.53 14.33
CA ILE A 145 3.83 -11.89 14.93
C ILE A 145 4.06 -10.37 14.88
N PRO A 146 3.18 -9.60 14.23
CA PRO A 146 3.39 -8.16 14.13
C PRO A 146 3.20 -7.50 15.49
N THR A 147 3.98 -6.45 15.75
CA THR A 147 4.03 -5.75 17.04
C THR A 147 3.80 -4.25 16.87
N GLY A 148 3.51 -3.55 17.97
CA GLY A 148 3.27 -2.11 17.96
C GLY A 148 1.82 -1.76 18.29
N VAL A 149 1.46 -0.49 18.09
CA VAL A 149 0.13 0.02 18.48
C VAL A 149 -0.96 -0.41 17.49
N ASN A 150 -0.67 -0.34 16.21
CA ASN A 150 -1.57 -0.77 15.12
C ASN A 150 -0.78 -1.69 14.17
N PRO A 151 -0.66 -2.96 14.48
CA PRO A 151 0.09 -3.92 13.68
C PRO A 151 -0.67 -4.32 12.41
N TRP A 152 0.06 -4.61 11.33
CA TRP A 152 -0.51 -4.90 10.01
C TRP A 152 -0.20 -6.31 9.53
N VAL A 153 -1.23 -6.95 8.95
CA VAL A 153 -1.06 -8.08 8.02
C VAL A 153 -1.16 -7.52 6.60
N CYS A 154 -0.10 -7.69 5.85
CA CYS A 154 0.06 -7.10 4.51
C CYS A 154 -0.14 -8.11 3.37
N ASP A 155 -0.75 -9.26 3.65
CA ASP A 155 -1.08 -10.26 2.63
C ASP A 155 -1.90 -9.65 1.50
N ASN A 156 -1.51 -9.91 0.25
CA ASN A 156 -2.16 -9.28 -0.90
C ASN A 156 -3.62 -9.75 -1.10
N ASN A 157 -3.95 -10.98 -0.70
CA ASN A 157 -5.31 -11.52 -0.74
C ASN A 157 -5.42 -12.72 0.22
N ILE A 158 -5.60 -12.44 1.51
CA ILE A 158 -5.67 -13.49 2.54
C ILE A 158 -6.80 -14.49 2.29
N LEU A 159 -7.95 -14.05 1.76
CA LEU A 159 -9.08 -14.95 1.47
C LEU A 159 -8.80 -15.94 0.34
N ALA A 160 -7.78 -15.70 -0.50
CA ALA A 160 -7.39 -16.59 -1.56
C ALA A 160 -6.44 -17.71 -1.10
N THR A 161 -6.01 -17.70 0.17
CA THR A 161 -5.23 -18.78 0.77
C THR A 161 -6.12 -19.97 1.15
N SER A 162 -5.50 -21.10 1.49
CA SER A 162 -6.22 -22.28 1.96
C SER A 162 -6.97 -21.97 3.27
N TRP A 163 -8.08 -22.69 3.51
CA TRP A 163 -8.81 -22.53 4.77
C TRP A 163 -7.95 -22.88 5.99
N GLN A 164 -7.09 -23.88 5.86
CA GLN A 164 -6.15 -24.27 6.90
C GLN A 164 -5.20 -23.11 7.25
N HIS A 165 -4.67 -22.44 6.25
CA HIS A 165 -3.80 -21.28 6.46
C HIS A 165 -4.54 -20.12 7.13
N GLN A 166 -5.75 -19.79 6.65
CA GLN A 166 -6.58 -18.73 7.25
C GLN A 166 -6.86 -19.02 8.74
N THR A 167 -7.16 -20.27 9.09
CA THR A 167 -7.36 -20.70 10.50
C THR A 167 -6.09 -20.53 11.31
N LEU A 168 -4.94 -20.96 10.77
CA LEU A 168 -3.62 -20.77 11.41
C LEU A 168 -3.34 -19.29 11.69
N VAL A 169 -3.61 -18.42 10.74
CA VAL A 169 -3.40 -16.96 10.89
C VAL A 169 -4.27 -16.40 11.99
N VAL A 170 -5.56 -16.74 12.00
CA VAL A 170 -6.48 -16.26 13.04
C VAL A 170 -6.06 -16.78 14.42
N ASP A 171 -5.74 -18.06 14.55
CA ASP A 171 -5.30 -18.64 15.82
C ASP A 171 -4.04 -17.96 16.38
N LYS A 172 -3.07 -17.65 15.51
CA LYS A 172 -1.84 -16.97 15.91
C LYS A 172 -2.06 -15.49 16.26
N LEU A 173 -3.01 -14.81 15.63
CA LEU A 173 -3.17 -13.35 15.74
C LEU A 173 -4.38 -12.89 16.58
N ARG A 174 -5.27 -13.77 17.01
CA ARG A 174 -6.51 -13.41 17.75
C ARG A 174 -6.29 -12.61 19.04
N HIS A 175 -5.10 -12.64 19.63
CA HIS A 175 -4.76 -11.89 20.84
C HIS A 175 -4.18 -10.48 20.53
N ILE A 176 -3.93 -10.17 19.27
CA ILE A 176 -3.37 -8.89 18.83
C ILE A 176 -4.49 -7.85 18.73
N LYS A 177 -4.35 -6.74 19.45
CA LYS A 177 -5.33 -5.64 19.41
C LYS A 177 -5.07 -4.71 18.26
N ASN A 178 -6.14 -4.08 17.74
CA ASN A 178 -6.10 -3.12 16.63
C ASN A 178 -5.37 -3.64 15.40
N LEU A 179 -5.55 -4.94 15.12
CA LEU A 179 -4.93 -5.58 13.96
C LEU A 179 -5.56 -5.04 12.67
N ASP A 180 -4.75 -4.64 11.73
CA ASP A 180 -5.21 -4.22 10.40
C ASP A 180 -4.86 -5.25 9.33
N ILE A 181 -5.88 -5.82 8.67
CA ILE A 181 -5.72 -6.58 7.43
C ILE A 181 -5.62 -5.54 6.30
N ASN A 182 -4.41 -5.01 6.10
CA ASN A 182 -4.18 -3.77 5.36
C ASN A 182 -4.60 -3.83 3.89
N SER A 183 -4.48 -4.98 3.22
CA SER A 183 -4.92 -5.13 1.82
C SER A 183 -6.43 -5.35 1.67
N GLY A 184 -7.13 -5.58 2.78
CA GLY A 184 -8.56 -5.83 2.81
C GLY A 184 -8.96 -7.24 2.41
N PHE A 185 -10.27 -7.49 2.45
CA PHE A 185 -10.90 -8.76 2.07
C PHE A 185 -11.40 -8.68 0.62
N ASP A 186 -11.14 -9.72 -0.16
CA ASP A 186 -11.68 -9.85 -1.52
C ASP A 186 -13.21 -10.09 -1.45
N ASP A 187 -13.98 -9.09 -1.87
CA ASP A 187 -15.47 -9.09 -1.87
C ASP A 187 -16.04 -10.33 -2.57
N ARG A 188 -15.46 -10.72 -3.70
CA ARG A 188 -15.92 -11.85 -4.52
C ARG A 188 -15.70 -13.21 -3.84
N ILE A 189 -14.69 -13.30 -2.97
CA ILE A 189 -14.44 -14.51 -2.18
C ILE A 189 -15.31 -14.47 -0.93
N PHE A 190 -15.36 -13.34 -0.24
CA PHE A 190 -16.14 -13.13 0.97
C PHE A 190 -17.63 -13.47 0.75
N LEU A 191 -18.23 -12.97 -0.32
CA LEU A 191 -19.64 -13.16 -0.65
C LEU A 191 -20.03 -14.59 -1.07
N LYS A 192 -19.06 -15.48 -1.32
CA LYS A 192 -19.38 -16.90 -1.55
C LYS A 192 -19.93 -17.60 -0.30
N ASN A 193 -19.47 -17.19 0.87
CA ASN A 193 -19.95 -17.69 2.16
C ASN A 193 -19.62 -16.69 3.28
N PRO A 194 -20.38 -15.58 3.40
CA PRO A 194 -20.07 -14.51 4.34
C PRO A 194 -20.05 -14.97 5.80
N ASP A 195 -20.98 -15.83 6.21
CA ASP A 195 -21.04 -16.35 7.59
C ASP A 195 -19.80 -17.16 7.94
N LYS A 196 -19.30 -18.00 7.03
CA LYS A 196 -18.07 -18.76 7.23
C LYS A 196 -16.86 -17.86 7.50
N TYR A 197 -16.70 -16.79 6.71
CA TYR A 197 -15.61 -15.84 6.90
C TYR A 197 -15.81 -14.97 8.13
N TRP A 198 -17.05 -14.60 8.41
CA TRP A 198 -17.38 -13.90 9.65
C TRP A 198 -17.01 -14.72 10.88
N ASP A 199 -17.42 -15.98 10.97
CA ASP A 199 -17.17 -16.87 12.10
C ASP A 199 -15.67 -17.03 12.39
N LEU A 200 -14.83 -16.98 11.34
CA LEU A 200 -13.39 -17.02 11.49
C LEU A 200 -12.81 -15.67 11.88
N TYR A 201 -13.02 -14.64 11.06
CA TYR A 201 -12.31 -13.36 11.19
C TYR A 201 -12.87 -12.45 12.28
N SER A 202 -14.10 -12.64 12.75
CA SER A 202 -14.63 -11.93 13.91
C SER A 202 -13.93 -12.30 15.23
N GLN A 203 -13.13 -13.34 15.26
CA GLN A 203 -12.26 -13.71 16.39
C GLN A 203 -11.03 -12.79 16.51
N LEU A 204 -10.70 -12.04 15.46
CA LEU A 204 -9.64 -11.04 15.48
C LEU A 204 -10.15 -9.70 16.05
N HIS A 205 -9.29 -8.98 16.75
CA HIS A 205 -9.56 -7.60 17.14
C HIS A 205 -9.19 -6.64 16.01
N LEU A 206 -9.94 -6.72 14.90
CA LEU A 206 -9.70 -5.89 13.73
C LEU A 206 -9.95 -4.41 14.03
N GLU A 207 -9.02 -3.57 13.57
CA GLU A 207 -9.26 -2.12 13.54
C GLU A 207 -10.44 -1.80 12.64
N ARG A 208 -10.45 -2.40 11.44
CA ARG A 208 -11.51 -2.23 10.43
C ARG A 208 -11.67 -3.45 9.55
N TRP A 209 -12.89 -3.66 9.08
CA TRP A 209 -13.19 -4.51 7.95
C TRP A 209 -12.93 -3.70 6.68
N ARG A 210 -11.99 -4.13 5.85
CA ARG A 210 -11.58 -3.42 4.64
C ARG A 210 -11.99 -4.19 3.40
N PHE A 211 -12.53 -3.48 2.40
CA PHE A 211 -12.84 -3.97 1.06
C PHE A 211 -12.28 -2.99 0.03
N ALA A 212 -12.46 -3.28 -1.27
CA ALA A 212 -12.08 -2.39 -2.36
C ALA A 212 -13.25 -2.19 -3.34
N TYR A 213 -13.45 -0.95 -3.77
CA TYR A 213 -14.41 -0.55 -4.79
C TYR A 213 -13.69 0.26 -5.87
N ASP A 214 -12.98 -0.46 -6.75
CA ASP A 214 -12.12 0.15 -7.77
C ASP A 214 -12.80 0.27 -9.14
N LYS A 215 -13.88 -0.49 -9.36
CA LYS A 215 -14.62 -0.54 -10.64
C LYS A 215 -16.13 -0.51 -10.40
N PRO A 216 -16.92 0.15 -11.29
CA PRO A 216 -18.38 0.26 -11.14
C PRO A 216 -19.10 -1.08 -10.93
N GLU A 217 -18.59 -2.17 -11.53
CA GLU A 217 -19.18 -3.51 -11.44
C GLU A 217 -19.16 -4.10 -10.02
N GLN A 218 -18.35 -3.55 -9.13
CA GLN A 218 -18.28 -3.98 -7.72
C GLN A 218 -19.37 -3.34 -6.85
N ARG A 219 -20.18 -2.40 -7.37
CA ARG A 219 -21.18 -1.63 -6.61
C ARG A 219 -22.08 -2.50 -5.74
N ASP A 220 -22.70 -3.50 -6.34
CA ASP A 220 -23.65 -4.38 -5.64
C ASP A 220 -22.93 -5.32 -4.66
N ALA A 221 -21.73 -5.77 -5.00
CA ALA A 221 -20.94 -6.62 -4.11
C ALA A 221 -20.53 -5.86 -2.84
N ILE A 222 -20.08 -4.62 -2.97
CA ILE A 222 -19.72 -3.80 -1.81
C ILE A 222 -20.94 -3.50 -0.94
N LYS A 223 -22.11 -3.24 -1.56
CA LYS A 223 -23.35 -3.08 -0.79
C LYS A 223 -23.69 -4.32 0.01
N GLN A 224 -23.60 -5.51 -0.60
CA GLN A 224 -23.88 -6.78 0.07
C GLN A 224 -22.91 -7.01 1.24
N CYS A 225 -21.59 -6.70 1.07
CA CYS A 225 -20.63 -6.78 2.15
C CYS A 225 -20.98 -5.82 3.30
N SER A 226 -21.35 -4.57 2.97
CA SER A 226 -21.77 -3.56 3.95
C SER A 226 -23.01 -4.00 4.72
N ASP A 227 -24.08 -4.39 4.02
CA ASP A 227 -25.34 -4.85 4.62
C ASP A 227 -25.11 -6.05 5.55
N PHE A 228 -24.27 -7.00 5.12
CA PHE A 228 -23.91 -8.16 5.95
C PHE A 228 -23.23 -7.73 7.25
N LEU A 229 -22.23 -6.85 7.19
CA LEU A 229 -21.50 -6.38 8.37
C LEU A 229 -22.38 -5.53 9.29
N HIS A 230 -23.27 -4.69 8.76
CA HIS A 230 -24.23 -3.94 9.55
C HIS A 230 -25.21 -4.87 10.28
N ASN A 231 -25.67 -5.94 9.64
CA ASN A 231 -26.49 -6.98 10.28
C ASN A 231 -25.75 -7.72 11.42
N LYS A 232 -24.41 -7.72 11.39
CA LYS A 232 -23.55 -8.21 12.49
C LYS A 232 -23.20 -7.09 13.51
N ASN A 233 -23.87 -5.94 13.46
CA ASN A 233 -23.69 -4.77 14.34
C ASN A 233 -22.31 -4.08 14.20
N ILE A 234 -21.64 -4.22 13.08
CA ILE A 234 -20.42 -3.46 12.80
C ILE A 234 -20.79 -2.03 12.40
N ARG A 235 -20.20 -1.05 13.09
CA ARG A 235 -20.44 0.38 12.82
C ARG A 235 -19.72 0.81 11.53
N TYR A 236 -20.26 1.81 10.84
CA TYR A 236 -19.68 2.40 9.64
C TYR A 236 -18.19 2.79 9.81
N SER A 237 -17.80 3.28 10.99
CA SER A 237 -16.40 3.66 11.28
C SER A 237 -15.42 2.48 11.27
N ASN A 238 -15.94 1.27 11.43
CA ASN A 238 -15.16 0.03 11.41
C ASN A 238 -15.31 -0.73 10.07
N ILE A 239 -15.97 -0.13 9.07
CA ILE A 239 -16.01 -0.63 7.70
C ILE A 239 -15.33 0.42 6.82
N SER A 240 -14.25 0.06 6.15
CA SER A 240 -13.51 0.97 5.27
C SER A 240 -13.41 0.37 3.88
N VAL A 241 -13.67 1.17 2.87
CA VAL A 241 -13.61 0.72 1.47
C VAL A 241 -12.59 1.54 0.71
N PHE A 242 -11.53 0.89 0.27
CA PHE A 242 -10.57 1.48 -0.65
C PHE A 242 -11.25 1.81 -1.96
N CYS A 243 -10.99 2.98 -2.49
CA CYS A 243 -11.54 3.44 -3.76
C CYS A 243 -10.41 4.05 -4.59
N LEU A 244 -9.91 3.31 -5.57
CA LEU A 244 -8.88 3.79 -6.48
C LEU A 244 -9.51 4.83 -7.42
N ILE A 245 -9.01 6.07 -7.41
CA ILE A 245 -9.56 7.19 -8.17
C ILE A 245 -8.55 7.76 -9.14
N GLY A 246 -9.05 8.24 -10.30
CA GLY A 246 -8.27 8.90 -11.34
C GLY A 246 -7.54 7.94 -12.28
N GLY A 247 -7.92 6.67 -12.34
CA GLY A 247 -7.39 5.68 -13.28
C GLY A 247 -8.31 5.39 -14.46
N TYR A 248 -7.76 4.77 -15.50
CA TYR A 248 -8.49 4.15 -16.61
C TYR A 248 -9.46 5.07 -17.38
N GLY A 249 -9.16 6.35 -17.47
CA GLY A 249 -10.02 7.31 -18.16
C GLY A 249 -11.26 7.72 -17.35
N GLU A 250 -11.30 7.37 -16.07
CA GLU A 250 -12.35 7.78 -15.15
C GLU A 250 -12.46 9.31 -15.11
N THR A 251 -13.68 9.82 -15.17
CA THR A 251 -13.97 11.22 -14.97
C THR A 251 -14.00 11.60 -13.50
N PHE A 252 -13.86 12.89 -13.20
CA PHE A 252 -13.98 13.40 -11.83
C PHE A 252 -15.34 13.07 -11.19
N ASP A 253 -16.42 13.20 -11.97
CA ASP A 253 -17.78 12.95 -11.48
C ASP A 253 -18.02 11.46 -11.19
N GLU A 254 -17.49 10.55 -12.00
CA GLU A 254 -17.56 9.10 -11.73
C GLU A 254 -16.81 8.72 -10.45
N ALA A 255 -15.62 9.29 -10.24
CA ALA A 255 -14.87 9.07 -9.01
C ALA A 255 -15.62 9.60 -7.78
N ARG A 256 -16.18 10.81 -7.89
CA ARG A 256 -17.01 11.42 -6.84
C ARG A 256 -18.25 10.58 -6.55
N GLU A 257 -18.99 10.17 -7.58
CA GLU A 257 -20.20 9.32 -7.41
C GLU A 257 -19.88 8.02 -6.67
N ARG A 258 -18.75 7.36 -6.96
CA ARG A 258 -18.34 6.16 -6.24
C ARG A 258 -18.07 6.44 -4.76
N LEU A 259 -17.42 7.55 -4.43
CA LEU A 259 -17.16 7.97 -3.06
C LEU A 259 -18.43 8.35 -2.31
N GLU A 260 -19.35 9.10 -2.95
CA GLU A 260 -20.68 9.43 -2.41
C GLU A 260 -21.53 8.18 -2.17
N TYR A 261 -21.47 7.23 -3.11
CA TYR A 261 -22.16 5.96 -2.95
C TYR A 261 -21.69 5.20 -1.70
N LEU A 262 -20.39 5.16 -1.41
CA LEU A 262 -19.88 4.53 -0.19
C LEU A 262 -20.45 5.18 1.07
N ILE A 263 -20.55 6.51 1.10
CA ILE A 263 -21.20 7.23 2.22
C ILE A 263 -22.68 6.85 2.32
N SER A 264 -23.37 6.73 1.19
CA SER A 264 -24.82 6.43 1.16
C SER A 264 -25.17 5.03 1.66
N ILE A 265 -24.23 4.09 1.62
CA ILE A 265 -24.37 2.74 2.19
C ILE A 265 -23.73 2.60 3.57
N ASP A 266 -23.45 3.71 4.22
CA ASP A 266 -22.95 3.81 5.60
C ASP A 266 -21.61 3.07 5.83
N VAL A 267 -20.62 3.31 4.97
CA VAL A 267 -19.24 2.87 5.13
C VAL A 267 -18.26 4.04 5.01
N THR A 268 -17.05 3.87 5.53
CA THR A 268 -16.01 4.91 5.44
C THR A 268 -15.25 4.78 4.11
N PRO A 269 -15.37 5.73 3.17
CA PRO A 269 -14.56 5.74 1.96
C PRO A 269 -13.09 5.99 2.30
N TYR A 270 -12.20 5.32 1.56
CA TYR A 270 -10.77 5.54 1.64
C TYR A 270 -10.23 5.78 0.22
N PRO A 271 -10.23 7.01 -0.28
CA PRO A 271 -9.75 7.31 -1.62
C PRO A 271 -8.26 6.96 -1.73
N GLN A 272 -7.89 6.32 -2.83
CA GLN A 272 -6.51 6.01 -3.19
C GLN A 272 -6.23 6.58 -4.58
N ARG A 273 -5.15 7.35 -4.71
CA ARG A 273 -4.77 7.92 -6.00
C ARG A 273 -4.18 6.84 -6.91
N TYR A 274 -4.78 6.65 -8.07
CA TYR A 274 -4.14 5.86 -9.13
C TYR A 274 -2.81 6.50 -9.54
N LYS A 275 -1.80 5.65 -9.74
CA LYS A 275 -0.51 6.04 -10.31
C LYS A 275 -0.03 4.96 -11.27
N PRO A 276 0.36 5.33 -12.49
CA PRO A 276 1.00 4.37 -13.39
C PRO A 276 2.25 3.77 -12.74
N LEU A 277 2.44 2.46 -12.91
CA LEU A 277 3.60 1.74 -12.34
C LEU A 277 4.96 2.17 -12.93
N ASN A 278 4.95 2.98 -13.97
CA ASN A 278 6.15 3.54 -14.61
C ASN A 278 6.29 5.06 -14.41
N SER A 279 5.53 5.66 -13.50
CA SER A 279 5.63 7.09 -13.22
C SER A 279 6.83 7.39 -12.32
N LEU A 280 7.71 8.28 -12.76
CA LEU A 280 8.84 8.81 -11.98
C LEU A 280 8.48 10.07 -11.18
N THR A 281 7.23 10.52 -11.25
CA THR A 281 6.76 11.71 -10.52
C THR A 281 5.72 11.32 -9.49
N ARG A 282 5.74 12.02 -8.35
CA ARG A 282 4.74 11.84 -7.29
C ARG A 282 3.39 12.44 -7.70
N ASP A 283 3.41 13.49 -8.50
CA ASP A 283 2.25 14.30 -8.83
C ASP A 283 1.63 13.85 -10.17
N TYR A 284 1.03 12.63 -10.14
CA TYR A 284 0.22 12.17 -11.25
C TYR A 284 -1.17 12.82 -11.16
N ASN A 285 -1.56 13.55 -12.21
CA ASN A 285 -2.91 14.04 -12.39
C ASN A 285 -3.55 13.31 -13.59
N PRO A 286 -4.78 12.80 -13.47
CA PRO A 286 -5.46 12.16 -14.58
C PRO A 286 -5.56 13.13 -15.78
N PRO A 287 -5.35 12.67 -17.04
CA PRO A 287 -5.26 13.57 -18.20
C PRO A 287 -6.47 14.48 -18.42
N ASN A 288 -7.65 14.04 -18.01
CA ASN A 288 -8.91 14.76 -18.21
C ASN A 288 -9.39 15.50 -16.94
N TRP A 289 -8.57 15.53 -15.89
CA TRP A 289 -8.94 16.21 -14.64
C TRP A 289 -8.23 17.55 -14.55
N LYS A 290 -8.92 18.53 -13.98
CA LYS A 290 -8.29 19.82 -13.66
C LYS A 290 -7.25 19.63 -12.55
N ASN A 291 -6.22 20.46 -12.59
CA ASN A 291 -5.20 20.49 -11.56
C ASN A 291 -5.84 20.76 -10.19
N GLY A 292 -5.46 19.98 -9.19
CA GLY A 292 -6.01 20.08 -7.84
C GLY A 292 -7.33 19.33 -7.60
N ALA A 293 -7.98 18.80 -8.64
CA ALA A 293 -9.26 18.12 -8.49
C ALA A 293 -9.17 16.85 -7.64
N ILE A 294 -8.09 16.08 -7.77
CA ILE A 294 -7.89 14.87 -6.99
C ILE A 294 -7.66 15.20 -5.50
N GLU A 295 -6.97 16.28 -5.21
CA GLU A 295 -6.74 16.80 -3.86
C GLU A 295 -8.05 17.16 -3.16
N LEU A 296 -9.01 17.76 -3.87
CA LEU A 296 -10.33 18.07 -3.33
C LEU A 296 -11.08 16.81 -2.89
N LEU A 297 -11.06 15.74 -3.70
CA LEU A 297 -11.67 14.47 -3.32
C LEU A 297 -11.02 13.88 -2.07
N PHE A 298 -9.68 13.94 -1.95
CA PHE A 298 -8.98 13.48 -0.75
C PHE A 298 -9.31 14.32 0.48
N GLN A 299 -9.34 15.63 0.37
CA GLN A 299 -9.64 16.54 1.47
C GLN A 299 -11.06 16.33 2.00
N PHE A 300 -12.02 16.11 1.12
CA PHE A 300 -13.40 15.90 1.53
C PHE A 300 -13.66 14.46 1.96
N TYR A 301 -13.49 13.49 1.06
CA TYR A 301 -13.89 12.10 1.29
C TYR A 301 -12.88 11.30 2.13
N GLY A 302 -11.61 11.68 2.13
CA GLY A 302 -10.57 11.05 2.97
C GLY A 302 -10.65 11.44 4.45
N VAL A 303 -11.46 12.46 4.80
CA VAL A 303 -11.58 12.98 6.17
C VAL A 303 -13.02 12.80 6.66
N PRO A 304 -13.33 11.78 7.49
CA PRO A 304 -14.69 11.48 7.90
C PRO A 304 -15.45 12.67 8.53
N ASN A 305 -14.76 13.54 9.27
CA ASN A 305 -15.37 14.72 9.87
C ASN A 305 -15.86 15.74 8.83
N MET A 306 -15.26 15.77 7.63
CA MET A 306 -15.67 16.69 6.56
C MET A 306 -17.02 16.28 5.99
N TRP A 307 -17.13 15.12 5.37
CA TRP A 307 -18.35 14.66 4.72
C TRP A 307 -19.51 14.35 5.69
N ARG A 308 -19.22 14.22 6.99
CA ARG A 308 -20.25 14.10 8.03
C ARG A 308 -20.80 15.43 8.51
N SER A 309 -20.02 16.50 8.42
CA SER A 309 -20.41 17.82 8.95
C SER A 309 -20.96 18.75 7.87
N MET A 310 -20.73 18.49 6.60
CA MET A 310 -21.18 19.34 5.50
C MET A 310 -21.36 18.55 4.21
N LYS A 311 -22.11 19.11 3.25
CA LYS A 311 -22.25 18.58 1.91
C LYS A 311 -21.07 19.00 1.02
N TRP A 312 -20.87 18.29 -0.08
CA TRP A 312 -19.84 18.59 -1.07
C TRP A 312 -19.93 20.03 -1.59
N GLU A 313 -21.14 20.50 -1.93
CA GLU A 313 -21.39 21.84 -2.45
C GLU A 313 -21.01 22.93 -1.44
N GLU A 314 -21.25 22.70 -0.14
CA GLU A 314 -20.85 23.61 0.93
C GLU A 314 -19.34 23.65 1.13
N PHE A 315 -18.67 22.50 0.99
CA PHE A 315 -17.21 22.39 1.06
C PHE A 315 -16.57 23.22 -0.06
N ILE A 316 -16.97 23.01 -1.30
CA ILE A 316 -16.45 23.75 -2.47
C ILE A 316 -16.73 25.26 -2.34
N TYR A 317 -17.89 25.65 -1.82
CA TYR A 317 -18.22 27.08 -1.64
C TYR A 317 -17.34 27.75 -0.57
N LYS A 318 -17.02 27.07 0.54
CA LYS A 318 -16.15 27.59 1.59
C LYS A 318 -14.72 27.72 1.11
N ASP A 319 -14.26 26.78 0.34
CA ASP A 319 -12.94 26.77 -0.23
C ASP A 319 -12.73 27.95 -1.21
N LYS A 320 -13.74 28.25 -2.05
CA LYS A 320 -13.73 29.46 -2.89
C LYS A 320 -13.55 30.78 -2.12
N LYS A 321 -14.11 30.88 -0.89
CA LYS A 321 -14.01 32.10 -0.06
C LYS A 321 -12.68 32.23 0.66
N ALA A 322 -11.99 31.12 0.97
CA ALA A 322 -10.75 31.12 1.72
C ALA A 322 -9.55 31.69 0.93
N GLY A 323 -9.62 31.77 -0.41
CA GLY A 323 -8.71 32.56 -1.24
C GLY A 323 -7.27 32.07 -1.37
N ASP A 324 -6.89 31.02 -0.66
CA ASP A 324 -5.48 30.62 -0.49
C ASP A 324 -4.96 29.53 -1.45
N TYR A 325 -5.83 29.04 -2.35
CA TYR A 325 -5.42 28.03 -3.36
C TYR A 325 -5.67 28.55 -4.77
N GLN A 326 -4.63 29.13 -5.39
CA GLN A 326 -4.69 29.60 -6.79
C GLN A 326 -5.05 28.50 -7.80
N GLY A 327 -4.82 27.21 -7.48
CA GLY A 327 -5.22 26.07 -8.32
C GLY A 327 -6.71 25.70 -8.27
N MET A 328 -7.45 26.12 -7.24
CA MET A 328 -8.87 25.76 -7.04
C MET A 328 -9.84 26.67 -7.79
N LYS A 329 -9.44 27.89 -8.16
CA LYS A 329 -10.29 28.78 -8.97
C LYS A 329 -10.70 28.14 -10.33
N GLU A 330 -9.82 27.30 -10.88
CA GLU A 330 -10.07 26.66 -12.18
C GLU A 330 -10.98 25.42 -12.11
N VAL A 331 -11.05 24.75 -10.94
CA VAL A 331 -11.88 23.53 -10.75
C VAL A 331 -13.36 23.88 -10.60
N THR A 332 -13.68 25.07 -10.12
CA THR A 332 -15.05 25.49 -9.81
C THR A 332 -15.81 26.09 -10.99
N ASP A 333 -15.15 26.34 -12.11
CA ASP A 333 -15.80 26.80 -13.35
C ASP A 333 -16.35 25.63 -14.20
N VAL A 334 -16.45 24.43 -13.63
CA VAL A 334 -16.90 23.18 -14.28
C VAL A 334 -18.14 22.57 -13.63
N ILE A 335 -18.69 23.17 -12.58
CA ILE A 335 -19.98 22.75 -11.98
C ILE A 335 -21.08 23.62 -12.54
#